data_805f2e9f72c3f9e8556abb29da6b84b7
#
_entry.id   805f2e9f72c3f9e8556abb29da6b84b7
#
_cell.length_a   1.000
_cell.length_b   1.000
_cell.length_c   1.000
_cell.angle_alpha   90.00
_cell.angle_beta   90.00
_cell.angle_gamma   90.00
#
_symmetry.space_group_name_H-M   'P 1'
#
loop_
_entity.id
_entity.type
_entity.pdbx_description
1 polymer ?
#
loop_
_entity_poly.entity_id
_entity_poly.type
_entity_poly.pdbx_seq_one_letter_code
_entity_poly.pdbx_strand_id
1 'polypeptide(L)'
;MSKVSAQVLIVNKRGLHARASAKFVGTVAAMQGANVQVTKDRHSAAGGSILGLMMLGAAKGDEITISVEGSDAETQLAELVALIDTGFGED
;
A
#
# COMPACT_ATOMS: atom_id res chain seq x y z
N MET A 1 12.21 -17.13 1.39
CA MET A 1 11.40 -16.01 1.89
C MET A 1 10.05 -16.05 1.22
N SER A 2 9.03 -15.71 1.98
CA SER A 2 7.65 -15.76 1.47
C SER A 2 7.28 -14.49 0.76
N LYS A 3 6.45 -14.63 -0.27
CA LYS A 3 5.83 -13.49 -0.93
C LYS A 3 4.32 -13.68 -0.88
N VAL A 4 3.64 -12.68 -0.36
CA VAL A 4 2.18 -12.70 -0.23
C VAL A 4 1.59 -11.45 -0.88
N SER A 5 0.34 -11.54 -1.30
CA SER A 5 -0.35 -10.43 -1.97
C SER A 5 -1.80 -10.38 -1.51
N ALA A 6 -2.38 -9.20 -1.58
CA ALA A 6 -3.80 -9.00 -1.35
C ALA A 6 -4.33 -7.90 -2.25
N GLN A 7 -5.56 -8.06 -2.70
CA GLN A 7 -6.28 -7.01 -3.41
C GLN A 7 -7.09 -6.23 -2.41
N VAL A 8 -7.01 -4.90 -2.49
CA VAL A 8 -7.63 -4.00 -1.52
C VAL A 8 -8.33 -2.88 -2.24
N LEU A 9 -9.49 -2.51 -1.75
CA LEU A 9 -10.27 -1.40 -2.31
C LEU A 9 -9.89 -0.10 -1.60
N ILE A 10 -9.64 0.94 -2.38
CA ILE A 10 -9.39 2.28 -1.83
C ILE A 10 -10.74 2.84 -1.36
N VAL A 11 -10.85 3.15 -0.09
CA VAL A 11 -12.12 3.57 0.52
C VAL A 11 -12.15 5.04 0.94
N ASN A 12 -11.00 5.70 1.05
CA ASN A 12 -10.94 7.09 1.45
C ASN A 12 -11.24 8.02 0.26
N LYS A 13 -11.87 9.15 0.53
CA LYS A 13 -12.36 10.04 -0.51
C LYS A 13 -11.30 10.51 -1.48
N ARG A 14 -10.11 10.79 -0.98
CA ARG A 14 -9.03 11.39 -1.78
C ARG A 14 -8.06 10.36 -2.37
N GLY A 15 -8.27 9.07 -2.09
CA GLY A 15 -7.42 8.02 -2.64
C GLY A 15 -5.97 8.13 -2.16
N LEU A 16 -5.05 7.71 -3.01
CA LEU A 16 -3.60 7.74 -2.71
C LEU A 16 -3.02 9.14 -2.97
N HIS A 17 -3.58 10.15 -2.29
CA HIS A 17 -3.02 11.51 -2.33
C HIS A 17 -1.72 11.57 -1.50
N ALA A 18 -1.08 12.73 -1.48
CA ALA A 18 0.25 12.88 -0.86
C ALA A 18 0.30 12.42 0.59
N ARG A 19 -0.69 12.83 1.41
CA ARG A 19 -0.71 12.47 2.83
C ARG A 19 -0.92 10.96 3.03
N ALA A 20 -1.85 10.37 2.29
CA ALA A 20 -2.11 8.93 2.39
C ALA A 20 -0.88 8.13 1.93
N SER A 21 -0.26 8.55 0.83
CA SER A 21 0.95 7.90 0.34
C SER A 21 2.09 8.01 1.34
N ALA A 22 2.22 9.17 2.01
CA ALA A 22 3.24 9.35 3.05
C ALA A 22 3.01 8.43 4.24
N LYS A 23 1.75 8.22 4.66
CA LYS A 23 1.42 7.27 5.73
C LYS A 23 1.78 5.85 5.34
N PHE A 24 1.48 5.47 4.11
CA PHE A 24 1.83 4.15 3.60
C PHE A 24 3.35 3.96 3.62
N VAL A 25 4.10 4.91 3.07
CA VAL A 25 5.56 4.86 3.04
C VAL A 25 6.14 4.80 4.45
N GLY A 26 5.59 5.60 5.40
CA GLY A 26 6.04 5.57 6.78
C GLY A 26 5.84 4.20 7.43
N THR A 27 4.73 3.54 7.14
CA THR A 27 4.46 2.20 7.65
C THR A 27 5.45 1.20 7.07
N VAL A 28 5.70 1.27 5.75
CA VAL A 28 6.67 0.40 5.08
C VAL A 28 8.08 0.64 5.63
N ALA A 29 8.45 1.90 5.88
CA ALA A 29 9.78 2.23 6.38
C ALA A 29 10.07 1.63 7.76
N ALA A 30 9.04 1.40 8.55
CA ALA A 30 9.18 0.75 9.85
C ALA A 30 9.29 -0.77 9.76
N MET A 31 9.05 -1.33 8.60
CA MET A 31 9.14 -2.78 8.37
C MET A 31 10.55 -3.16 7.98
N GLN A 32 11.12 -4.15 8.67
CA GLN A 32 12.47 -4.60 8.36
C GLN A 32 12.45 -5.78 7.41
N GLY A 33 13.34 -5.75 6.43
CA GLY A 33 13.53 -6.87 5.51
C GLY A 33 12.37 -7.11 4.57
N ALA A 34 11.46 -6.15 4.43
CA ALA A 34 10.30 -6.30 3.57
C ALA A 34 10.53 -5.60 2.23
N ASN A 35 10.12 -6.27 1.16
CA ASN A 35 10.05 -5.66 -0.16
C ASN A 35 8.57 -5.51 -0.50
N VAL A 36 8.10 -4.26 -0.54
CA VAL A 36 6.68 -3.96 -0.74
C VAL A 36 6.47 -3.32 -2.11
N GLN A 37 5.50 -3.85 -2.84
CA GLN A 37 5.08 -3.30 -4.13
C GLN A 37 3.59 -3.07 -4.13
N VAL A 38 3.16 -2.02 -4.80
CA VAL A 38 1.75 -1.71 -4.99
C VAL A 38 1.48 -1.63 -6.49
N THR A 39 0.46 -2.32 -6.93
CA THR A 39 0.11 -2.40 -8.35
C THR A 39 -1.33 -1.95 -8.55
N LYS A 40 -1.53 -1.14 -9.57
CA LYS A 40 -2.87 -0.78 -10.06
C LYS A 40 -2.87 -0.99 -11.55
N ASP A 41 -3.78 -1.84 -12.03
CA ASP A 41 -3.83 -2.23 -13.44
C ASP A 41 -2.48 -2.79 -13.89
N ARG A 42 -1.79 -2.11 -14.80
CA ARG A 42 -0.49 -2.55 -15.32
C ARG A 42 0.68 -1.78 -14.73
N HIS A 43 0.42 -0.90 -13.77
CA HIS A 43 1.45 -0.03 -13.21
C HIS A 43 1.79 -0.47 -11.80
N SER A 44 3.08 -0.50 -11.51
CA SER A 44 3.58 -0.85 -10.18
C SER A 44 4.40 0.28 -9.61
N ALA A 45 4.38 0.39 -8.29
CA ALA A 45 5.20 1.34 -7.57
C ALA A 45 5.82 0.64 -6.37
N ALA A 46 7.03 1.08 -6.00
CA ALA A 46 7.64 0.62 -4.76
C ALA A 46 6.86 1.18 -3.57
N GLY A 47 6.62 0.35 -2.57
CA GLY A 47 5.89 0.76 -1.37
C GLY A 47 6.61 1.82 -0.56
N GLY A 48 7.89 2.06 -0.82
CA GLY A 48 8.67 3.11 -0.17
C GLY A 48 8.75 4.41 -0.94
N SER A 49 8.01 4.57 -2.04
CA SER A 49 8.06 5.77 -2.88
C SER A 49 6.74 6.53 -2.83
N ILE A 50 6.73 7.69 -2.19
CA ILE A 50 5.55 8.56 -2.14
C ILE A 50 5.14 8.96 -3.56
N LEU A 51 6.09 9.41 -4.36
CA LEU A 51 5.81 9.84 -5.73
C LEU A 51 5.27 8.67 -6.57
N GLY A 52 5.90 7.50 -6.45
CA GLY A 52 5.45 6.32 -7.18
C GLY A 52 4.01 5.95 -6.85
N LEU A 53 3.66 5.97 -5.57
CA LEU A 53 2.30 5.66 -5.14
C LEU A 53 1.30 6.68 -5.69
N MET A 54 1.65 7.96 -5.65
CA MET A 54 0.78 9.01 -6.19
C MET A 54 0.57 8.85 -7.70
N MET A 55 1.60 8.44 -8.41
CA MET A 55 1.53 8.27 -9.86
C MET A 55 0.65 7.10 -10.29
N LEU A 56 0.30 6.20 -9.39
CA LEU A 56 -0.67 5.14 -9.70
C LEU A 56 -2.06 5.70 -9.96
N GLY A 57 -2.36 6.88 -9.44
CA GLY A 57 -3.65 7.51 -9.65
C GLY A 57 -4.80 6.75 -9.01
N ALA A 58 -4.55 6.01 -7.94
CA ALA A 58 -5.59 5.22 -7.28
C ALA A 58 -6.56 6.13 -6.52
N ALA A 59 -7.82 6.09 -6.91
CA ALA A 59 -8.89 6.90 -6.35
C ALA A 59 -9.87 6.02 -5.58
N LYS A 60 -10.76 6.64 -4.83
CA LYS A 60 -11.81 5.90 -4.12
C LYS A 60 -12.56 4.99 -5.08
N GLY A 61 -12.71 3.74 -4.69
CA GLY A 61 -13.37 2.73 -5.49
C GLY A 61 -12.42 1.93 -6.37
N ASP A 62 -11.18 2.38 -6.54
CA ASP A 62 -10.19 1.63 -7.31
C ASP A 62 -9.62 0.50 -6.47
N GLU A 63 -9.30 -0.60 -7.14
CA GLU A 63 -8.67 -1.75 -6.52
C GLU A 63 -7.17 -1.72 -6.77
N ILE A 64 -6.39 -1.96 -5.73
CA ILE A 64 -4.94 -2.09 -5.84
C ILE A 64 -4.52 -3.45 -5.30
N THR A 65 -3.36 -3.92 -5.72
CA THR A 65 -2.76 -5.14 -5.20
C THR A 65 -1.50 -4.75 -4.43
N ILE A 66 -1.41 -5.20 -3.18
CA ILE A 66 -0.21 -5.02 -2.36
C ILE A 66 0.51 -6.36 -2.31
N SER A 67 1.80 -6.36 -2.62
CA SER A 67 2.66 -7.54 -2.50
C SER A 67 3.73 -7.26 -1.47
N VAL A 68 3.97 -8.21 -0.59
CA VAL A 68 5.03 -8.11 0.42
C VAL A 68 5.87 -9.38 0.34
N GLU A 69 7.19 -9.21 0.26
CA GLU A 69 8.13 -10.30 0.26
C GLU A 69 9.10 -10.11 1.43
N GLY A 70 9.27 -11.17 2.23
CA GLY A 70 10.15 -11.10 3.39
C GLY A 70 9.81 -12.19 4.39
N SER A 71 10.56 -12.24 5.49
CA SER A 71 10.39 -13.26 6.52
C SER A 71 9.13 -13.09 7.36
N ASP A 72 8.57 -11.88 7.39
CA ASP A 72 7.38 -11.55 8.19
C ASP A 72 6.28 -10.99 7.29
N ALA A 73 6.22 -11.50 6.07
CA ALA A 73 5.40 -10.92 5.00
C ALA A 73 3.91 -10.90 5.32
N GLU A 74 3.38 -11.97 5.92
CA GLU A 74 1.95 -12.06 6.21
C GLU A 74 1.50 -11.01 7.21
N THR A 75 2.25 -10.83 8.29
CA THR A 75 1.95 -9.83 9.31
C THR A 75 2.04 -8.41 8.72
N GLN A 76 3.09 -8.19 7.93
CA GLN A 76 3.32 -6.89 7.29
C GLN A 76 2.24 -6.56 6.28
N LEU A 77 1.82 -7.54 5.48
CA LEU A 77 0.72 -7.34 4.54
C LEU A 77 -0.58 -6.99 5.28
N ALA A 78 -0.89 -7.71 6.35
CA ALA A 78 -2.09 -7.44 7.14
C ALA A 78 -2.10 -6.01 7.69
N GLU A 79 -0.96 -5.50 8.11
CA GLU A 79 -0.81 -4.13 8.58
C GLU A 79 -1.14 -3.11 7.49
N LEU A 80 -0.62 -3.34 6.29
CA LEU A 80 -0.86 -2.44 5.16
C LEU A 80 -2.32 -2.50 4.69
N VAL A 81 -2.90 -3.69 4.67
CA VAL A 81 -4.32 -3.87 4.33
C VAL A 81 -5.19 -3.11 5.33
N ALA A 82 -4.91 -3.23 6.62
CA ALA A 82 -5.67 -2.54 7.66
C ALA A 82 -5.57 -1.02 7.50
N LEU A 83 -4.40 -0.51 7.15
CA LEU A 83 -4.21 0.92 6.93
C LEU A 83 -5.14 1.44 5.83
N ILE A 84 -5.25 0.69 4.72
CA ILE A 84 -6.11 1.08 3.61
C ILE A 84 -7.58 0.89 3.96
N ASP A 85 -7.93 -0.23 4.60
CA ASP A 85 -9.32 -0.53 4.99
C ASP A 85 -9.90 0.50 5.96
N THR A 86 -9.06 1.12 6.77
CA THR A 86 -9.48 2.19 7.68
C THR A 86 -9.43 3.57 7.03
N GLY A 87 -9.22 3.63 5.71
CA GLY A 87 -9.16 4.88 4.98
C GLY A 87 -8.01 5.77 5.38
N PHE A 88 -6.88 5.19 5.80
CA PHE A 88 -5.72 5.92 6.32
C PHE A 88 -6.05 6.78 7.54
N GLY A 89 -7.12 6.45 8.26
CA GLY A 89 -7.59 7.25 9.38
C GLY A 89 -8.27 8.55 8.98
N GLU A 90 -8.55 8.73 7.69
CA GLU A 90 -9.28 9.90 7.18
C GLU A 90 -10.79 9.66 7.30
N ASP A 91 -11.52 10.72 7.32
CA ASP A 91 -12.99 10.65 7.35
C ASP A 91 -13.58 10.26 6.01
#